data_ab7fdac10a9705428f4c6500b92523b6
#
_entry.id   ab7fdac10a9705428f4c6500b92523b6
#
_cell.length_a   1.000
_cell.length_b   1.000
_cell.length_c   1.000
_cell.angle_alpha   90.00
_cell.angle_beta   90.00
_cell.angle_gamma   90.00
#
_symmetry.space_group_name_H-M   'P 1'
#
loop_
_entity.id
_entity.type
_entity.pdbx_description
1 polymer ?
#
loop_
_entity_poly.entity_id
_entity_poly.type
_entity_poly.pdbx_seq_one_letter_code
_entity_poly.pdbx_strand_id
1 'polypeptide(L)'
;MQIRLAVRLAFRELKGGIRGFRIFLACLALGVMAIAGVGSLSEALVSGLNSKGQSILGGDLSITMMHRTLNADEEKWLQARYDISSSNEMRSMVRSSQAEENAETDQMRHALVELKAVDSFYPLYGTLRIKPAIDPRVALGLQQPKSADGNENVNYGALVEPTLLETLGIEVGDTIKIGSGFFPVTGVILSEPDRLSGGFSIGPRVLLNEAGARHSGLYQPGSFVENNYRLRSIIPLSEGDLKAAKVEMNEAFPDAGWQIKERTDASPSLRRSIE
;
A
#
# COMPACT_ATOMS: atom_id res chain seq x y z
N MET A 1 -47.85 -16.60 -52.93
CA MET A 1 -47.92 -18.08 -52.78
C MET A 1 -46.52 -18.72 -52.60
N GLN A 2 -45.44 -18.08 -53.08
CA GLN A 2 -44.07 -18.64 -53.02
C GLN A 2 -43.39 -18.59 -51.61
N ILE A 3 -43.67 -17.58 -50.79
CA ILE A 3 -43.06 -17.42 -49.45
C ILE A 3 -43.51 -18.53 -48.47
N ARG A 4 -44.79 -18.96 -48.55
CA ARG A 4 -45.27 -20.06 -47.69
C ARG A 4 -44.66 -21.42 -48.07
N LEU A 5 -44.31 -21.63 -49.35
CA LEU A 5 -43.62 -22.82 -49.81
C LEU A 5 -42.17 -22.85 -49.38
N ALA A 6 -41.47 -21.71 -49.48
CA ALA A 6 -40.08 -21.53 -49.02
C ALA A 6 -39.94 -21.79 -47.52
N VAL A 7 -40.85 -21.24 -46.71
CA VAL A 7 -40.86 -21.44 -45.24
C VAL A 7 -41.15 -22.93 -44.89
N ARG A 8 -42.05 -23.59 -45.61
CA ARG A 8 -42.33 -25.02 -45.39
C ARG A 8 -41.14 -25.91 -45.80
N LEU A 9 -40.43 -25.60 -46.88
CA LEU A 9 -39.24 -26.31 -47.32
C LEU A 9 -38.09 -26.09 -46.29
N ALA A 10 -37.86 -24.86 -45.83
CA ALA A 10 -36.87 -24.56 -44.81
C ALA A 10 -37.15 -25.29 -43.49
N PHE A 11 -38.42 -25.37 -43.06
CA PHE A 11 -38.78 -26.13 -41.85
C PHE A 11 -38.62 -27.67 -42.05
N ARG A 12 -38.79 -28.15 -43.25
CA ARG A 12 -38.64 -29.60 -43.58
C ARG A 12 -37.16 -29.99 -43.69
N GLU A 13 -36.30 -29.12 -44.23
CA GLU A 13 -34.83 -29.29 -44.21
C GLU A 13 -34.25 -29.19 -42.80
N LEU A 14 -34.71 -28.26 -42.01
CA LEU A 14 -34.36 -28.17 -40.59
C LEU A 14 -34.68 -29.43 -39.78
N LYS A 15 -35.80 -30.13 -40.10
CA LYS A 15 -36.18 -31.37 -39.43
C LYS A 15 -35.39 -32.60 -39.92
N GLY A 16 -34.90 -32.62 -41.18
CA GLY A 16 -34.16 -33.74 -41.77
C GLY A 16 -32.68 -33.80 -41.52
N GLY A 17 -32.06 -32.63 -41.22
CA GLY A 17 -30.60 -32.45 -41.12
C GLY A 17 -30.05 -31.98 -39.79
N ILE A 18 -30.84 -32.01 -38.70
CA ILE A 18 -30.48 -31.40 -37.40
C ILE A 18 -29.21 -32.01 -36.80
N ARG A 19 -28.81 -33.23 -37.10
CA ARG A 19 -27.60 -33.84 -36.51
C ARG A 19 -26.32 -33.16 -36.97
N GLY A 20 -26.13 -32.89 -38.27
CA GLY A 20 -24.95 -32.17 -38.78
C GLY A 20 -24.89 -30.71 -38.33
N PHE A 21 -26.07 -30.03 -38.32
CA PHE A 21 -26.17 -28.64 -37.86
C PHE A 21 -25.89 -28.50 -36.35
N ARG A 22 -26.30 -29.48 -35.56
CA ARG A 22 -25.98 -29.49 -34.11
C ARG A 22 -24.49 -29.63 -33.85
N ILE A 23 -23.79 -30.47 -34.62
CA ILE A 23 -22.33 -30.62 -34.52
C ILE A 23 -21.66 -29.32 -34.94
N PHE A 24 -22.08 -28.71 -36.05
CA PHE A 24 -21.56 -27.41 -36.47
C PHE A 24 -21.76 -26.30 -35.41
N LEU A 25 -22.98 -26.22 -34.87
CA LEU A 25 -23.30 -25.23 -33.80
C LEU A 25 -22.48 -25.50 -32.52
N ALA A 26 -22.30 -26.78 -32.17
CA ALA A 26 -21.47 -27.16 -31.01
C ALA A 26 -20.00 -26.78 -31.21
N CYS A 27 -19.44 -27.03 -32.42
CA CYS A 27 -18.08 -26.63 -32.75
C CYS A 27 -17.92 -25.10 -32.73
N LEU A 28 -18.90 -24.37 -33.28
CA LEU A 28 -18.89 -22.90 -33.26
C LEU A 28 -18.99 -22.36 -31.82
N ALA A 29 -19.91 -22.90 -31.01
CA ALA A 29 -20.06 -22.53 -29.60
C ALA A 29 -18.79 -22.85 -28.80
N LEU A 30 -18.16 -23.99 -29.07
CA LEU A 30 -16.93 -24.40 -28.41
C LEU A 30 -15.75 -23.49 -28.78
N GLY A 31 -15.67 -23.08 -30.06
CA GLY A 31 -14.68 -22.11 -30.54
C GLY A 31 -14.84 -20.73 -29.90
N VAL A 32 -16.08 -20.22 -29.88
CA VAL A 32 -16.39 -18.93 -29.23
C VAL A 32 -16.13 -19.01 -27.73
N MET A 33 -16.51 -20.10 -27.08
CA MET A 33 -16.29 -20.32 -25.65
C MET A 33 -14.81 -20.39 -25.32
N ALA A 34 -13.99 -21.04 -26.14
CA ALA A 34 -12.54 -21.10 -25.96
C ALA A 34 -11.90 -19.72 -26.06
N ILE A 35 -12.27 -18.93 -27.08
CA ILE A 35 -11.74 -17.56 -27.26
C ILE A 35 -12.20 -16.65 -26.13
N ALA A 36 -13.49 -16.66 -25.79
CA ALA A 36 -14.04 -15.86 -24.70
C ALA A 36 -13.46 -16.27 -23.34
N GLY A 37 -13.28 -17.58 -23.12
CA GLY A 37 -12.70 -18.11 -21.88
C GLY A 37 -11.25 -17.68 -21.68
N VAL A 38 -10.42 -17.74 -22.73
CA VAL A 38 -9.03 -17.26 -22.67
C VAL A 38 -8.98 -15.74 -22.43
N GLY A 39 -9.82 -14.97 -23.12
CA GLY A 39 -9.92 -13.51 -22.93
C GLY A 39 -10.32 -13.15 -21.50
N SER A 40 -11.37 -13.78 -20.97
CA SER A 40 -11.84 -13.55 -19.60
C SER A 40 -10.81 -13.94 -18.54
N LEU A 41 -10.10 -15.06 -18.75
CA LEU A 41 -9.03 -15.49 -17.85
C LEU A 41 -7.85 -14.51 -17.87
N SER A 42 -7.45 -14.04 -19.04
CA SER A 42 -6.37 -13.05 -19.19
C SER A 42 -6.73 -11.75 -18.46
N GLU A 43 -7.95 -11.26 -18.64
CA GLU A 43 -8.42 -10.03 -18.00
C GLU A 43 -8.50 -10.17 -16.49
N ALA A 44 -8.95 -11.31 -15.98
CA ALA A 44 -8.98 -11.61 -14.54
C ALA A 44 -7.57 -11.69 -13.94
N LEU A 45 -6.61 -12.28 -14.66
CA LEU A 45 -5.20 -12.32 -14.23
C LEU A 45 -4.59 -10.93 -14.20
N VAL A 46 -4.74 -10.13 -15.24
CA VAL A 46 -4.23 -8.76 -15.31
C VAL A 46 -4.83 -7.89 -14.20
N SER A 47 -6.14 -7.98 -13.98
CA SER A 47 -6.83 -7.27 -12.91
C SER A 47 -6.32 -7.69 -11.52
N GLY A 48 -6.14 -9.00 -11.29
CA GLY A 48 -5.59 -9.54 -10.06
C GLY A 48 -4.14 -9.09 -9.80
N LEU A 49 -3.32 -9.03 -10.85
CA LEU A 49 -1.93 -8.56 -10.78
C LEU A 49 -1.86 -7.04 -10.48
N ASN A 50 -2.70 -6.26 -11.13
CA ASN A 50 -2.78 -4.82 -10.91
C ASN A 50 -3.21 -4.48 -9.47
N SER A 51 -4.24 -5.15 -8.97
CA SER A 51 -4.70 -5.00 -7.59
C SER A 51 -3.63 -5.39 -6.58
N LYS A 52 -2.89 -6.46 -6.84
CA LYS A 52 -1.78 -6.90 -6.00
C LYS A 52 -0.59 -5.94 -6.07
N GLY A 53 -0.28 -5.40 -7.25
CA GLY A 53 0.74 -4.37 -7.46
C GLY A 53 0.43 -3.08 -6.70
N GLN A 54 -0.82 -2.61 -6.74
CA GLN A 54 -1.29 -1.45 -5.97
C GLN A 54 -1.11 -1.66 -4.47
N SER A 55 -1.48 -2.84 -3.96
CA SER A 55 -1.34 -3.15 -2.53
C SER A 55 0.12 -3.27 -2.10
N ILE A 56 1.00 -3.83 -2.95
CA ILE A 56 2.45 -3.95 -2.65
C ILE A 56 3.13 -2.59 -2.71
N LEU A 57 2.81 -1.76 -3.70
CA LEU A 57 3.38 -0.42 -3.83
C LEU A 57 2.74 0.56 -2.82
N GLY A 58 1.50 0.30 -2.39
CA GLY A 58 0.69 1.21 -1.58
C GLY A 58 0.06 2.35 -2.39
N GLY A 59 0.17 2.32 -3.72
CA GLY A 59 -0.30 3.36 -4.64
C GLY A 59 -0.37 2.88 -6.09
N ASP A 60 -0.90 3.70 -6.98
CA ASP A 60 -0.74 3.56 -8.43
C ASP A 60 0.67 3.93 -8.85
N LEU A 61 1.17 5.00 -8.24
CA LEU A 61 2.53 5.53 -8.35
C LEU A 61 3.07 5.78 -6.95
N SER A 62 4.39 5.74 -6.81
CA SER A 62 5.06 6.20 -5.60
C SER A 62 6.23 7.09 -5.95
N ILE A 63 6.40 8.15 -5.17
CA ILE A 63 7.56 9.05 -5.22
C ILE A 63 8.37 8.83 -3.96
N THR A 64 9.66 8.55 -4.11
CA THR A 64 10.59 8.46 -2.99
C THR A 64 11.63 9.57 -3.11
N MET A 65 11.87 10.26 -2.00
CA MET A 65 12.88 11.32 -1.91
C MET A 65 13.71 11.17 -0.64
N MET A 66 15.00 11.48 -0.76
CA MET A 66 15.92 11.55 0.36
C MET A 66 16.13 12.99 0.79
N HIS A 67 16.20 13.23 2.10
CA HIS A 67 16.60 14.50 2.72
C HIS A 67 15.71 15.73 2.45
N ARG A 68 14.67 15.63 1.66
CA ARG A 68 13.71 16.73 1.41
C ARG A 68 12.28 16.21 1.33
N THR A 69 11.35 17.10 1.54
CA THR A 69 9.92 16.89 1.33
C THR A 69 9.48 17.56 0.02
N LEU A 70 8.24 17.30 -0.41
CA LEU A 70 7.60 18.04 -1.50
C LEU A 70 7.58 19.54 -1.15
N ASN A 71 7.87 20.39 -2.13
CA ASN A 71 7.63 21.80 -2.01
C ASN A 71 6.14 22.12 -2.32
N ALA A 72 5.72 23.37 -2.05
CA ALA A 72 4.32 23.75 -2.19
C ALA A 72 3.78 23.63 -3.63
N ASP A 73 4.61 23.87 -4.64
CA ASP A 73 4.21 23.78 -6.04
C ASP A 73 4.10 22.32 -6.49
N GLU A 74 5.05 21.47 -6.08
CA GLU A 74 5.04 20.03 -6.30
C GLU A 74 3.80 19.39 -5.65
N GLU A 75 3.55 19.71 -4.38
CA GLU A 75 2.40 19.20 -3.62
C GLU A 75 1.08 19.61 -4.27
N LYS A 76 0.91 20.89 -4.60
CA LYS A 76 -0.28 21.42 -5.26
C LYS A 76 -0.53 20.76 -6.62
N TRP A 77 0.54 20.55 -7.40
CA TRP A 77 0.43 19.90 -8.70
C TRP A 77 -0.01 18.46 -8.60
N LEU A 78 0.53 17.74 -7.62
CA LEU A 78 0.18 16.35 -7.34
C LEU A 78 -1.25 16.22 -6.78
N GLN A 79 -1.64 17.07 -5.81
CA GLN A 79 -2.98 17.06 -5.20
C GLN A 79 -4.10 17.36 -6.19
N ALA A 80 -3.81 18.09 -7.27
CA ALA A 80 -4.78 18.36 -8.34
C ALA A 80 -5.12 17.09 -9.17
N ARG A 81 -4.32 16.02 -9.08
CA ARG A 81 -4.40 14.82 -9.93
C ARG A 81 -4.52 13.52 -9.15
N TYR A 82 -4.05 13.51 -7.91
CA TYR A 82 -3.91 12.32 -7.09
C TYR A 82 -4.35 12.56 -5.65
N ASP A 83 -4.92 11.54 -5.03
CA ASP A 83 -4.94 11.44 -3.58
C ASP A 83 -3.54 11.03 -3.12
N ILE A 84 -3.02 11.69 -2.10
CA ILE A 84 -1.65 11.51 -1.62
C ILE A 84 -1.69 11.00 -0.19
N SER A 85 -0.88 9.98 0.10
CA SER A 85 -0.52 9.61 1.46
C SER A 85 1.00 9.70 1.60
N SER A 86 1.44 10.39 2.65
CA SER A 86 2.84 10.55 2.99
C SER A 86 3.27 9.55 4.06
N SER A 87 4.47 9.04 3.93
CA SER A 87 5.13 8.29 4.99
C SER A 87 6.62 8.59 5.01
N ASN A 88 7.19 8.64 6.21
CA ASN A 88 8.59 8.93 6.40
C ASN A 88 9.23 7.72 7.08
N GLU A 89 10.28 7.19 6.47
CA GLU A 89 10.97 6.01 6.99
C GLU A 89 12.39 6.37 7.44
N MET A 90 12.76 5.86 8.61
CA MET A 90 14.09 6.03 9.16
C MET A 90 14.45 4.85 10.08
N ARG A 91 15.72 4.72 10.40
CA ARG A 91 16.17 3.75 11.40
C ARG A 91 16.39 4.44 12.73
N SER A 92 15.97 3.78 13.81
CA SER A 92 16.15 4.29 15.15
C SER A 92 16.39 3.17 16.14
N MET A 93 16.98 3.52 17.26
CA MET A 93 17.06 2.64 18.42
C MET A 93 15.83 2.82 19.30
N VAL A 94 15.25 1.70 19.71
CA VAL A 94 14.13 1.65 20.65
C VAL A 94 14.55 0.92 21.90
N ARG A 95 14.07 1.37 23.05
CA ARG A 95 14.27 0.71 24.34
C ARG A 95 12.99 0.65 25.15
N SER A 96 12.89 -0.33 26.05
CA SER A 96 11.79 -0.38 27.02
C SER A 96 11.94 0.76 28.04
N SER A 97 10.82 1.40 28.41
CA SER A 97 10.84 2.43 29.48
C SER A 97 10.98 1.81 30.87
N GLN A 98 10.62 0.57 31.07
CA GLN A 98 10.75 -0.14 32.36
C GLN A 98 12.21 -0.37 32.77
N ALA A 99 13.15 -0.32 31.81
CA ALA A 99 14.58 -0.42 32.07
C ALA A 99 15.17 0.78 32.84
N GLU A 100 14.48 1.90 32.90
CA GLU A 100 14.92 3.08 33.67
C GLU A 100 14.60 2.97 35.17
N GLU A 101 13.57 2.21 35.56
CA GLU A 101 13.18 2.02 36.98
C GLU A 101 14.02 0.97 37.72
N ASN A 102 14.66 0.05 37.01
CA ASN A 102 15.41 -1.07 37.58
C ASN A 102 16.90 -1.04 37.23
N ALA A 103 17.55 0.11 37.34
CA ALA A 103 18.91 0.37 36.88
C ALA A 103 20.04 -0.48 37.50
N GLU A 104 19.75 -1.33 38.49
CA GLU A 104 20.80 -2.14 39.17
C GLU A 104 20.97 -3.56 38.61
N THR A 105 20.06 -4.08 37.77
CA THR A 105 20.13 -5.52 37.42
C THR A 105 19.78 -5.85 35.97
N ASP A 106 19.41 -4.91 35.10
CA ASP A 106 18.92 -5.29 33.79
C ASP A 106 19.78 -4.74 32.65
N GLN A 107 20.26 -5.65 31.80
CA GLN A 107 20.80 -5.31 30.50
C GLN A 107 19.71 -4.52 29.75
N MET A 108 19.89 -3.19 29.62
CA MET A 108 18.99 -2.33 28.86
C MET A 108 18.70 -2.97 27.51
N ARG A 109 17.52 -3.59 27.39
CA ARG A 109 17.11 -4.22 26.15
C ARG A 109 16.80 -3.10 25.16
N HIS A 110 17.56 -3.06 24.09
CA HIS A 110 17.40 -2.13 23.00
C HIS A 110 17.39 -2.89 21.67
N ALA A 111 16.69 -2.34 20.70
CA ALA A 111 16.60 -2.91 19.36
C ALA A 111 16.73 -1.82 18.29
N LEU A 112 17.42 -2.12 17.21
CA LEU A 112 17.38 -1.31 16.01
C LEU A 112 16.07 -1.63 15.27
N VAL A 113 15.29 -0.60 14.98
CA VAL A 113 13.98 -0.71 14.31
C VAL A 113 13.91 0.13 13.05
N GLU A 114 13.03 -0.28 12.16
CA GLU A 114 12.56 0.56 11.07
C GLU A 114 11.34 1.35 11.54
N LEU A 115 11.56 2.63 11.82
CA LEU A 115 10.49 3.55 12.18
C LEU A 115 9.84 4.08 10.92
N LYS A 116 8.52 3.94 10.82
CA LYS A 116 7.70 4.53 9.76
C LYS A 116 6.66 5.45 10.38
N ALA A 117 6.73 6.72 10.03
CA ALA A 117 5.71 7.68 10.35
C ALA A 117 4.70 7.76 9.21
N VAL A 118 3.41 7.78 9.54
CA VAL A 118 2.33 7.78 8.55
C VAL A 118 1.34 8.92 8.79
N ASP A 119 0.74 9.39 7.71
CA ASP A 119 -0.33 10.38 7.74
C ASP A 119 -1.72 9.75 8.00
N SER A 120 -2.77 10.57 7.99
CA SER A 120 -4.15 10.14 8.22
C SER A 120 -4.76 9.41 7.02
N PHE A 121 -4.14 9.44 5.85
CA PHE A 121 -4.64 8.77 4.64
C PHE A 121 -4.05 7.37 4.46
N TYR A 122 -3.05 7.03 5.26
CA TYR A 122 -2.41 5.72 5.21
C TYR A 122 -3.31 4.59 5.74
N PRO A 123 -3.36 3.42 5.07
CA PRO A 123 -2.84 3.15 3.73
C PRO A 123 -3.86 3.53 2.64
N LEU A 124 -3.39 4.01 1.47
CA LEU A 124 -4.26 4.31 0.32
C LEU A 124 -4.81 3.04 -0.33
N TYR A 125 -4.02 1.97 -0.37
CA TYR A 125 -4.40 0.65 -0.87
C TYR A 125 -4.01 -0.43 0.12
N GLY A 126 -4.82 -1.50 0.15
CA GLY A 126 -4.63 -2.60 1.09
C GLY A 126 -5.23 -2.29 2.47
N THR A 127 -4.85 -3.09 3.45
CA THR A 127 -5.36 -2.97 4.82
C THR A 127 -4.26 -3.24 5.81
N LEU A 128 -4.03 -2.30 6.72
CA LEU A 128 -3.18 -2.50 7.90
C LEU A 128 -3.96 -3.33 8.93
N ARG A 129 -3.49 -4.54 9.21
CA ARG A 129 -4.11 -5.45 10.18
C ARG A 129 -3.29 -5.45 11.46
N ILE A 130 -3.96 -5.23 12.58
CA ILE A 130 -3.34 -5.13 13.90
C ILE A 130 -4.08 -6.01 14.93
N LYS A 131 -3.43 -6.27 16.06
CA LYS A 131 -4.01 -6.89 17.24
C LYS A 131 -3.71 -6.00 18.47
N PRO A 132 -4.71 -5.65 19.30
CA PRO A 132 -6.14 -5.99 19.19
C PRO A 132 -6.80 -5.44 17.92
N ALA A 133 -7.94 -6.02 17.52
CA ALA A 133 -8.67 -5.62 16.30
C ALA A 133 -9.44 -4.31 16.54
N ILE A 134 -8.71 -3.20 16.59
CA ILE A 134 -9.21 -1.83 16.68
C ILE A 134 -8.84 -1.08 15.39
N ASP A 135 -9.43 0.09 15.17
CA ASP A 135 -9.05 0.91 14.03
C ASP A 135 -7.58 1.37 14.19
N PRO A 136 -6.69 1.08 13.22
CA PRO A 136 -5.30 1.52 13.27
C PRO A 136 -5.13 3.04 13.42
N ARG A 137 -6.06 3.83 12.92
CA ARG A 137 -6.07 5.29 13.08
C ARG A 137 -6.25 5.72 14.53
N VAL A 138 -7.13 4.99 15.26
CA VAL A 138 -7.33 5.20 16.70
C VAL A 138 -6.08 4.74 17.46
N ALA A 139 -5.55 3.58 17.12
CA ALA A 139 -4.35 3.04 17.75
C ALA A 139 -3.13 3.96 17.61
N LEU A 140 -2.97 4.61 16.46
CA LEU A 140 -1.90 5.58 16.19
C LEU A 140 -2.20 6.99 16.73
N GLY A 141 -3.40 7.23 17.28
CA GLY A 141 -3.81 8.56 17.75
C GLY A 141 -4.11 9.58 16.62
N LEU A 142 -4.43 9.10 15.40
CA LEU A 142 -4.77 9.95 14.26
C LEU A 142 -6.19 10.55 14.34
N GLN A 143 -7.06 10.01 15.20
CA GLN A 143 -8.46 10.42 15.36
C GLN A 143 -8.76 11.05 16.72
N GLN A 144 -7.78 11.62 17.38
CA GLN A 144 -8.08 12.30 18.65
C GLN A 144 -8.83 13.61 18.41
N PRO A 145 -10.00 13.83 19.04
CA PRO A 145 -10.64 15.13 19.01
C PRO A 145 -9.69 16.12 19.68
N LYS A 146 -9.51 17.30 19.06
CA LYS A 146 -8.78 18.41 19.68
C LYS A 146 -9.44 18.67 21.04
N SER A 147 -8.71 18.51 22.12
CA SER A 147 -9.20 18.83 23.46
C SER A 147 -9.56 20.31 23.50
N ALA A 148 -10.76 20.63 23.96
CA ALA A 148 -11.27 22.01 24.03
C ALA A 148 -10.41 22.94 24.94
N ASP A 149 -9.54 22.35 25.77
CA ASP A 149 -8.75 23.04 26.79
C ASP A 149 -7.31 23.38 26.36
N GLY A 150 -6.96 23.17 25.06
CA GLY A 150 -5.63 23.52 24.55
C GLY A 150 -4.46 22.72 25.15
N ASN A 151 -4.75 21.79 26.06
CA ASN A 151 -3.74 20.89 26.63
C ASN A 151 -3.77 19.61 25.78
N GLU A 152 -2.92 19.56 24.77
CA GLU A 152 -2.75 18.38 23.92
C GLU A 152 -2.09 17.25 24.72
N ASN A 153 -2.90 16.49 25.47
CA ASN A 153 -2.54 15.13 25.84
C ASN A 153 -2.64 14.25 24.59
N VAL A 154 -1.76 14.52 23.63
CA VAL A 154 -1.70 13.74 22.40
C VAL A 154 -1.03 12.42 22.73
N ASN A 155 -1.84 11.39 22.93
CA ASN A 155 -1.35 10.03 23.10
C ASN A 155 -0.90 9.50 21.73
N TYR A 156 0.39 9.63 21.46
CA TYR A 156 1.01 9.04 20.27
C TYR A 156 1.18 7.54 20.50
N GLY A 157 0.24 6.75 19.98
CA GLY A 157 0.34 5.28 20.07
C GLY A 157 1.40 4.74 19.08
N ALA A 158 2.08 3.68 19.49
CA ALA A 158 3.00 2.92 18.66
C ALA A 158 2.40 1.56 18.30
N LEU A 159 2.42 1.22 16.99
CA LEU A 159 2.17 -0.13 16.52
C LEU A 159 3.51 -0.79 16.20
N VAL A 160 3.71 -2.01 16.69
CA VAL A 160 5.00 -2.70 16.62
C VAL A 160 4.87 -4.08 16.00
N GLU A 161 5.92 -4.60 15.37
CA GLU A 161 5.99 -6.01 14.99
C GLU A 161 6.15 -6.92 16.21
N PRO A 162 5.60 -8.17 16.17
CA PRO A 162 5.68 -9.13 17.29
C PRO A 162 7.11 -9.37 17.77
N THR A 163 8.06 -9.43 16.85
CA THR A 163 9.49 -9.65 17.14
C THR A 163 10.11 -8.58 18.02
N LEU A 164 9.58 -7.34 17.98
CA LEU A 164 10.05 -6.28 18.86
C LEU A 164 9.63 -6.50 20.32
N LEU A 165 8.41 -6.98 20.54
CA LEU A 165 7.91 -7.31 21.89
C LEU A 165 8.80 -8.38 22.52
N GLU A 166 9.10 -9.44 21.77
CA GLU A 166 9.96 -10.54 22.24
C GLU A 166 11.40 -10.03 22.53
N THR A 167 11.95 -9.19 21.64
CA THR A 167 13.32 -8.65 21.80
C THR A 167 13.44 -7.76 23.02
N LEU A 168 12.44 -6.90 23.27
CA LEU A 168 12.45 -5.97 24.39
C LEU A 168 11.88 -6.58 25.67
N GLY A 169 11.19 -7.73 25.60
CA GLY A 169 10.51 -8.37 26.72
C GLY A 169 9.36 -7.53 27.27
N ILE A 170 8.57 -6.94 26.40
CA ILE A 170 7.44 -6.05 26.70
C ILE A 170 6.14 -6.60 26.11
N GLU A 171 5.02 -6.07 26.56
CA GLU A 171 3.69 -6.41 26.11
C GLU A 171 2.94 -5.20 25.54
N VAL A 172 1.79 -5.45 24.90
CA VAL A 172 0.89 -4.37 24.48
C VAL A 172 0.35 -3.65 25.71
N GLY A 173 0.49 -2.33 25.73
CA GLY A 173 0.18 -1.47 26.88
C GLY A 173 1.44 -0.90 27.53
N ASP A 174 2.59 -1.54 27.39
CA ASP A 174 3.86 -1.03 27.88
C ASP A 174 4.31 0.18 27.04
N THR A 175 5.25 0.93 27.59
CA THR A 175 5.80 2.12 26.94
C THR A 175 7.19 1.85 26.39
N ILE A 176 7.44 2.29 25.16
CA ILE A 176 8.76 2.28 24.52
C ILE A 176 9.29 3.70 24.42
N LYS A 177 10.61 3.85 24.50
CA LYS A 177 11.31 5.11 24.24
C LYS A 177 11.97 5.10 22.88
N ILE A 178 11.67 6.10 22.08
CA ILE A 178 12.22 6.32 20.75
C ILE A 178 12.76 7.75 20.69
N GLY A 179 14.07 7.91 20.49
CA GLY A 179 14.70 9.22 20.61
C GLY A 179 14.46 9.82 21.99
N SER A 180 13.87 11.00 22.07
CA SER A 180 13.47 11.69 23.31
C SER A 180 12.03 11.40 23.74
N GLY A 181 11.21 10.77 22.86
CA GLY A 181 9.79 10.54 23.09
C GLY A 181 9.47 9.19 23.74
N PHE A 182 8.35 9.15 24.48
CA PHE A 182 7.77 7.95 25.07
C PHE A 182 6.45 7.61 24.37
N PHE A 183 6.29 6.35 23.98
CA PHE A 183 5.17 5.90 23.15
C PHE A 183 4.56 4.64 23.75
N PRO A 184 3.27 4.64 24.15
CA PRO A 184 2.58 3.42 24.54
C PRO A 184 2.43 2.50 23.33
N VAL A 185 2.72 1.23 23.50
CA VAL A 185 2.48 0.18 22.51
C VAL A 185 0.99 -0.13 22.49
N THR A 186 0.29 0.37 21.48
CA THR A 186 -1.17 0.25 21.36
C THR A 186 -1.61 -0.98 20.59
N GLY A 187 -0.68 -1.67 19.91
CA GLY A 187 -1.00 -2.89 19.20
C GLY A 187 0.17 -3.48 18.44
N VAL A 188 -0.09 -4.66 17.90
CA VAL A 188 0.86 -5.47 17.14
C VAL A 188 0.46 -5.50 15.69
N ILE A 189 1.43 -5.26 14.79
CA ILE A 189 1.24 -5.31 13.34
C ILE A 189 1.18 -6.78 12.90
N LEU A 190 0.06 -7.20 12.33
CA LEU A 190 -0.11 -8.53 11.75
C LEU A 190 0.18 -8.53 10.24
N SER A 191 -0.16 -7.44 9.56
CA SER A 191 0.07 -7.29 8.12
C SER A 191 0.09 -5.81 7.76
N GLU A 192 1.14 -5.40 7.07
CA GLU A 192 1.33 -4.06 6.50
C GLU A 192 1.31 -4.19 4.97
N PRO A 193 0.45 -3.44 4.24
CA PRO A 193 0.26 -3.66 2.81
C PRO A 193 1.51 -3.34 1.98
N ASP A 194 2.17 -2.23 2.20
CA ASP A 194 3.31 -1.75 1.43
C ASP A 194 4.70 -2.10 2.03
N ARG A 195 4.73 -3.10 2.92
CA ARG A 195 5.96 -3.54 3.59
C ARG A 195 7.09 -3.92 2.62
N LEU A 196 6.73 -4.56 1.51
CA LEU A 196 7.68 -5.08 0.53
C LEU A 196 8.19 -4.01 -0.47
N SER A 197 7.59 -2.83 -0.50
CA SER A 197 7.97 -1.78 -1.44
C SER A 197 9.33 -1.14 -1.14
N GLY A 198 9.78 -1.18 0.12
CA GLY A 198 11.03 -0.60 0.61
C GLY A 198 12.29 -1.47 0.44
N GLY A 199 12.16 -2.72 -0.01
CA GLY A 199 13.31 -3.63 -0.16
C GLY A 199 13.59 -4.48 1.10
N PHE A 200 14.87 -4.66 1.46
CA PHE A 200 15.24 -5.48 2.61
C PHE A 200 14.99 -4.76 3.95
N SER A 201 14.21 -5.40 4.81
CA SER A 201 14.01 -4.98 6.20
C SER A 201 15.23 -5.36 7.05
N ILE A 202 15.77 -4.38 7.80
CA ILE A 202 16.96 -4.58 8.66
C ILE A 202 16.58 -4.69 10.15
N GLY A 203 15.30 -4.55 10.47
CA GLY A 203 14.82 -4.63 11.84
C GLY A 203 13.29 -4.71 11.92
N PRO A 204 12.74 -4.94 13.11
CA PRO A 204 11.31 -4.93 13.31
C PRO A 204 10.73 -3.55 13.02
N ARG A 205 9.51 -3.53 12.45
CA ARG A 205 8.78 -2.31 12.13
C ARG A 205 8.16 -1.69 13.37
N VAL A 206 8.24 -0.37 13.45
CA VAL A 206 7.45 0.46 14.36
C VAL A 206 6.71 1.51 13.54
N LEU A 207 5.39 1.58 13.68
CA LEU A 207 4.57 2.61 13.07
C LEU A 207 4.19 3.65 14.12
N LEU A 208 4.37 4.91 13.77
CA LEU A 208 3.89 6.09 14.50
C LEU A 208 3.05 6.96 13.56
N ASN A 209 2.27 7.88 14.11
CA ASN A 209 1.79 8.99 13.31
C ASN A 209 2.91 10.05 13.11
N GLU A 210 2.76 10.93 12.12
CA GLU A 210 3.76 11.97 11.85
C GLU A 210 4.05 12.89 13.05
N ALA A 211 3.01 13.25 13.81
CA ALA A 211 3.16 14.13 14.98
C ALA A 211 3.97 13.43 16.08
N GLY A 212 3.71 12.14 16.34
CA GLY A 212 4.49 11.32 17.25
C GLY A 212 5.93 11.17 16.81
N ALA A 213 6.15 10.94 15.51
CA ALA A 213 7.51 10.85 15.00
C ALA A 213 8.29 12.18 15.14
N ARG A 214 7.63 13.32 14.96
CA ARG A 214 8.25 14.63 15.27
C ARG A 214 8.52 14.80 16.76
N HIS A 215 7.62 14.35 17.62
CA HIS A 215 7.79 14.38 19.08
C HIS A 215 8.98 13.53 19.56
N SER A 216 9.36 12.50 18.80
CA SER A 216 10.53 11.68 19.12
C SER A 216 11.86 12.44 19.07
N GLY A 217 11.91 13.62 18.46
CA GLY A 217 13.12 14.42 18.28
C GLY A 217 14.13 13.83 17.27
N LEU A 218 13.75 12.84 16.48
CA LEU A 218 14.62 12.21 15.49
C LEU A 218 14.77 13.00 14.19
N TYR A 219 13.84 13.92 13.92
CA TYR A 219 13.90 14.80 12.75
C TYR A 219 14.85 15.98 13.00
N GLN A 220 16.13 15.76 12.79
CA GLN A 220 17.16 16.78 12.96
C GLN A 220 17.84 17.07 11.61
N PRO A 221 18.44 18.25 11.42
CA PRO A 221 19.27 18.49 10.25
C PRO A 221 20.35 17.41 10.11
N GLY A 222 20.39 16.75 8.95
CA GLY A 222 21.31 15.64 8.70
C GLY A 222 20.77 14.25 9.06
N SER A 223 19.55 14.13 9.61
CA SER A 223 18.90 12.83 9.80
C SER A 223 18.62 12.16 8.45
N PHE A 224 18.89 10.86 8.39
CA PHE A 224 18.65 10.06 7.20
C PHE A 224 17.17 9.65 7.18
N VAL A 225 16.36 10.47 6.52
CA VAL A 225 14.91 10.27 6.41
C VAL A 225 14.57 10.03 4.94
N GLU A 226 13.93 8.92 4.67
CA GLU A 226 13.34 8.61 3.38
C GLU A 226 11.87 9.06 3.38
N ASN A 227 11.54 10.00 2.50
CA ASN A 227 10.19 10.52 2.37
C ASN A 227 9.51 9.81 1.20
N ASN A 228 8.43 9.09 1.51
CA ASN A 228 7.67 8.31 0.56
C ASN A 228 6.28 8.90 0.39
N TYR A 229 5.89 9.19 -0.85
CA TYR A 229 4.55 9.65 -1.22
C TYR A 229 3.89 8.59 -2.08
N ARG A 230 2.76 8.07 -1.60
CA ARG A 230 1.93 7.11 -2.33
C ARG A 230 0.83 7.90 -3.02
N LEU A 231 0.62 7.63 -4.30
CA LEU A 231 -0.31 8.36 -5.13
C LEU A 231 -1.40 7.42 -5.62
N ARG A 232 -2.65 7.80 -5.39
CA ARG A 232 -3.83 7.15 -5.95
C ARG A 232 -4.45 8.09 -6.96
N SER A 233 -4.54 7.67 -8.21
CA SER A 233 -5.18 8.47 -9.24
C SER A 233 -6.68 8.62 -8.98
N ILE A 234 -7.19 9.83 -9.21
CA ILE A 234 -8.63 10.13 -9.14
C ILE A 234 -9.39 9.38 -10.26
N ILE A 235 -8.72 9.15 -11.40
CA ILE A 235 -9.25 8.41 -12.54
C ILE A 235 -8.46 7.12 -12.69
N PRO A 236 -9.10 5.95 -12.90
CA PRO A 236 -8.37 4.71 -13.12
C PRO A 236 -7.39 4.81 -14.28
N LEU A 237 -6.11 4.51 -14.04
CA LEU A 237 -5.05 4.57 -15.03
C LEU A 237 -4.76 3.18 -15.60
N SER A 238 -4.61 3.11 -16.93
CA SER A 238 -4.02 1.95 -17.61
C SER A 238 -2.50 1.91 -17.42
N GLU A 239 -1.84 0.83 -17.83
CA GLU A 239 -0.37 0.76 -17.78
C GLU A 239 0.30 1.81 -18.69
N GLY A 240 -0.32 2.13 -19.83
CA GLY A 240 0.15 3.18 -20.72
C GLY A 240 0.07 4.56 -20.08
N ASP A 241 -1.04 4.83 -19.37
CA ASP A 241 -1.26 6.09 -18.67
C ASP A 241 -0.30 6.27 -17.49
N LEU A 242 0.08 5.18 -16.79
CA LEU A 242 1.08 5.24 -15.72
C LEU A 242 2.45 5.67 -16.23
N LYS A 243 2.88 5.12 -17.38
CA LYS A 243 4.14 5.52 -18.02
C LYS A 243 4.08 6.97 -18.49
N ALA A 244 2.96 7.40 -19.08
CA ALA A 244 2.76 8.78 -19.50
C ALA A 244 2.79 9.73 -18.29
N ALA A 245 2.10 9.38 -17.19
CA ALA A 245 2.11 10.15 -15.97
C ALA A 245 3.52 10.30 -15.37
N LYS A 246 4.34 9.25 -15.41
CA LYS A 246 5.74 9.30 -14.97
C LYS A 246 6.57 10.24 -15.81
N VAL A 247 6.36 10.26 -17.14
CA VAL A 247 7.03 11.21 -18.05
C VAL A 247 6.57 12.63 -17.74
N GLU A 248 5.25 12.86 -17.64
CA GLU A 248 4.69 14.18 -17.31
C GLU A 248 5.24 14.75 -15.99
N MET A 249 5.36 13.90 -14.95
CA MET A 249 5.94 14.29 -13.67
C MET A 249 7.40 14.74 -13.80
N ASN A 250 8.21 13.98 -14.56
CA ASN A 250 9.62 14.32 -14.77
C ASN A 250 9.80 15.59 -15.66
N GLU A 251 8.89 15.82 -16.60
CA GLU A 251 8.89 17.04 -17.41
C GLU A 251 8.43 18.27 -16.62
N ALA A 252 7.44 18.11 -15.75
CA ALA A 252 6.94 19.20 -14.90
C ALA A 252 7.98 19.62 -13.84
N PHE A 253 8.75 18.66 -13.32
CA PHE A 253 9.72 18.89 -12.25
C PHE A 253 11.06 18.16 -12.52
N PRO A 254 11.83 18.58 -13.54
CA PRO A 254 13.04 17.87 -13.95
C PRO A 254 14.13 17.85 -12.86
N ASP A 255 14.19 18.89 -12.03
CA ASP A 255 15.18 19.03 -10.96
C ASP A 255 14.69 18.49 -9.61
N ALA A 256 13.51 17.87 -9.58
CA ALA A 256 12.90 17.39 -8.33
C ALA A 256 13.68 16.24 -7.67
N GLY A 257 14.43 15.47 -8.45
CA GLY A 257 15.17 14.30 -7.95
C GLY A 257 14.25 13.17 -7.46
N TRP A 258 13.03 13.10 -7.98
CA TRP A 258 12.05 12.08 -7.63
C TRP A 258 12.48 10.70 -8.15
N GLN A 259 12.42 9.71 -7.27
CA GLN A 259 12.44 8.30 -7.67
C GLN A 259 10.99 7.82 -7.81
N ILE A 260 10.50 7.77 -9.05
CA ILE A 260 9.12 7.40 -9.34
C ILE A 260 9.07 5.91 -9.69
N LYS A 261 8.26 5.15 -8.93
CA LYS A 261 7.93 3.74 -9.20
C LYS A 261 6.46 3.60 -9.56
N GLU A 262 6.16 2.74 -10.51
CA GLU A 262 4.80 2.35 -10.90
C GLU A 262 4.38 1.05 -10.16
N ARG A 263 3.07 0.82 -10.04
CA ARG A 263 2.55 -0.44 -9.47
C ARG A 263 3.04 -1.70 -10.22
N THR A 264 3.37 -1.55 -11.50
CA THR A 264 3.96 -2.62 -12.33
C THR A 264 5.40 -2.92 -11.97
N ASP A 265 6.14 -1.96 -11.40
CA ASP A 265 7.52 -2.15 -10.94
C ASP A 265 7.59 -2.92 -9.60
N ALA A 266 6.48 -2.99 -8.85
CA ALA A 266 6.42 -3.67 -7.56
C ALA A 266 6.52 -5.22 -7.66
N SER A 267 6.39 -5.78 -8.87
CA SER A 267 6.43 -7.23 -9.09
C SER A 267 7.32 -7.63 -10.28
N PRO A 268 8.65 -7.45 -10.20
CA PRO A 268 9.57 -7.78 -11.30
C PRO A 268 9.57 -9.27 -11.69
N SER A 269 9.23 -10.16 -10.75
CA SER A 269 9.14 -11.59 -10.98
C SER A 269 7.95 -11.98 -11.88
N LEU A 270 6.89 -11.19 -11.88
CA LEU A 270 5.70 -11.44 -12.68
C LEU A 270 5.89 -11.00 -14.14
N ARG A 271 6.70 -9.97 -14.40
CA ARG A 271 7.04 -9.56 -15.78
C ARG A 271 7.78 -10.66 -16.54
N ARG A 272 8.73 -11.35 -15.90
CA ARG A 272 9.53 -12.41 -16.52
C ARG A 272 8.74 -13.68 -16.89
N SER A 273 7.52 -13.83 -16.38
CA SER A 273 6.67 -15.01 -16.67
C SER A 273 5.67 -14.76 -17.81
N ILE A 274 5.60 -13.53 -18.34
CA ILE A 274 4.65 -13.11 -19.38
C ILE A 274 5.38 -12.79 -20.71
N GLU A 275 6.68 -12.52 -20.68
CA GLU A 275 7.57 -12.45 -21.86
C GLU A 275 8.08 -13.85 -22.26
#